data_960027a75e9b699e0714ac24e840a5c5
#
_entry.id   960027a75e9b699e0714ac24e840a5c5
#
_cell.length_a   1.000
_cell.length_b   1.000
_cell.length_c   1.000
_cell.angle_alpha   90.00
_cell.angle_beta   90.00
_cell.angle_gamma   90.00
#
_symmetry.space_group_name_H-M   'P 1'
#
loop_
_entity.id
_entity.type
_entity.pdbx_description
1 polymer ?
#
loop_
_entity_poly.entity_id
_entity_poly.type
_entity_poly.pdbx_seq_one_letter_code
_entity_poly.pdbx_strand_id
1 'polypeptide(L)'
;MKKNYFKLIFLILSEVFLLNNFCSAQNISGIINTYTSVNAITGTTISVSSAAGFTAGGKVLIIQMKGASIDQSNSSTYGDILSYNNCGNYEYANVVSVNGNNIIIQSPLCRQYSIPDLVQLITVPQYTNPVVTSTLLCQDWNGTTGGVLVFEASGTVLLNADIDVSGNGFRGGSVCLAGFGCNNTNYFLPLGQGGQKGEGIADYVTSQQGGRGKLSNGGGGGNPGNCGGGGGGNYGSGGNGGFEYSGCGGTVIQGIAGANLNYSGGKVFMGAGGGGGFSDNSQAVTPGTDGGGIVIITANAIDGNNFFIRSDAPDQTLIANDESAGGGGAGGTVFLSVNNFLSVVNV
;
A
#
# COMPACT_ATOMS: atom_id res chain seq x y z
N MET A 1 -48.61 11.92 52.85
CA MET A 1 -47.64 10.91 52.40
C MET A 1 -47.73 10.54 50.89
N LYS A 2 -48.78 10.87 50.14
CA LYS A 2 -48.88 10.46 48.68
C LYS A 2 -48.14 11.37 47.67
N LYS A 3 -47.72 12.59 48.02
CA LYS A 3 -47.06 13.55 47.09
C LYS A 3 -45.58 13.27 46.86
N ASN A 4 -44.90 12.59 47.75
CA ASN A 4 -43.44 12.36 47.62
C ASN A 4 -43.09 11.11 46.77
N TYR A 5 -43.98 10.13 46.65
CA TYR A 5 -43.78 8.98 45.81
C TYR A 5 -43.83 9.31 44.31
N PHE A 6 -44.62 10.26 43.91
CA PHE A 6 -44.75 10.68 42.51
C PHE A 6 -43.50 11.42 42.01
N LYS A 7 -42.83 12.21 42.86
CA LYS A 7 -41.56 12.88 42.53
C LYS A 7 -40.39 11.84 42.47
N LEU A 8 -40.37 10.81 43.30
CA LEU A 8 -39.32 9.80 43.30
C LEU A 8 -39.45 8.91 42.08
N ILE A 9 -40.65 8.52 41.65
CA ILE A 9 -40.89 7.72 40.45
C ILE A 9 -40.52 8.51 39.18
N PHE A 10 -40.79 9.83 39.14
CA PHE A 10 -40.40 10.65 38.00
C PHE A 10 -38.89 10.87 37.91
N LEU A 11 -38.16 10.92 39.03
CA LEU A 11 -36.70 11.01 39.06
C LEU A 11 -36.06 9.71 38.60
N ILE A 12 -36.56 8.55 39.04
CA ILE A 12 -36.06 7.24 38.62
C ILE A 12 -36.34 6.97 37.14
N LEU A 13 -37.50 7.38 36.60
CA LEU A 13 -37.82 7.28 35.19
C LEU A 13 -36.97 8.21 34.34
N SER A 14 -36.55 9.40 34.81
CA SER A 14 -35.65 10.31 34.07
C SER A 14 -34.23 9.80 34.06
N GLU A 15 -33.75 9.14 35.13
CA GLU A 15 -32.39 8.53 35.12
C GLU A 15 -32.33 7.26 34.30
N VAL A 16 -33.40 6.46 34.22
CA VAL A 16 -33.47 5.29 33.33
C VAL A 16 -33.54 5.70 31.84
N PHE A 17 -34.12 6.88 31.53
CA PHE A 17 -34.13 7.40 30.16
C PHE A 17 -32.79 8.03 29.71
N LEU A 18 -31.93 8.43 30.67
CA LEU A 18 -30.57 8.95 30.36
C LEU A 18 -29.52 7.83 30.19
N LEU A 19 -29.83 6.57 30.51
CA LEU A 19 -28.91 5.45 30.35
C LEU A 19 -29.09 4.63 29.07
N ASN A 20 -30.06 4.99 28.21
CA ASN A 20 -30.09 4.49 26.86
C ASN A 20 -29.12 5.33 26.00
N ASN A 21 -27.82 5.16 26.23
CA ASN A 21 -26.86 5.39 25.17
C ASN A 21 -27.20 4.35 24.08
N PHE A 22 -28.09 4.71 23.17
CA PHE A 22 -28.18 4.02 21.91
C PHE A 22 -26.77 4.09 21.32
N CYS A 23 -26.04 2.97 21.40
CA CYS A 23 -24.81 2.80 20.65
C CYS A 23 -25.25 2.86 19.18
N SER A 24 -25.36 4.08 18.64
CA SER A 24 -25.69 4.29 17.24
C SER A 24 -24.60 3.63 16.43
N ALA A 25 -24.98 2.71 15.55
CA ALA A 25 -24.05 2.10 14.63
C ALA A 25 -23.33 3.22 13.85
N GLN A 26 -22.01 3.21 13.88
CA GLN A 26 -21.19 4.19 13.15
C GLN A 26 -21.03 3.70 11.72
N ASN A 27 -21.84 4.20 10.80
CA ASN A 27 -21.72 3.85 9.39
C ASN A 27 -20.42 4.41 8.82
N ILE A 28 -19.63 3.53 8.19
CA ILE A 28 -18.38 3.90 7.52
C ILE A 28 -18.38 3.39 6.08
N SER A 29 -17.77 4.18 5.19
CA SER A 29 -17.70 3.87 3.75
C SER A 29 -16.67 4.76 3.05
N GLY A 30 -16.22 4.35 1.86
CA GLY A 30 -15.26 5.11 1.08
C GLY A 30 -13.92 5.29 1.78
N ILE A 31 -13.30 6.46 1.67
CA ILE A 31 -11.99 6.76 2.27
C ILE A 31 -12.20 7.42 3.63
N ILE A 32 -11.75 6.76 4.69
CA ILE A 32 -11.89 7.24 6.08
C ILE A 32 -10.61 7.82 6.66
N ASN A 33 -9.47 7.67 5.99
CA ASN A 33 -8.17 8.14 6.44
C ASN A 33 -7.78 9.44 5.75
N THR A 34 -7.02 10.28 6.46
CA THR A 34 -6.32 11.44 5.91
C THR A 34 -4.83 11.14 5.90
N TYR A 35 -4.15 11.51 4.83
CA TYR A 35 -2.74 11.21 4.60
C TYR A 35 -1.94 12.49 4.42
N THR A 36 -0.71 12.51 4.92
CA THR A 36 0.22 13.61 4.70
C THR A 36 1.67 13.11 4.72
N SER A 37 2.54 13.72 3.91
CA SER A 37 3.97 13.43 3.95
C SER A 37 4.60 14.03 5.19
N VAL A 38 5.52 13.29 5.80
CA VAL A 38 6.35 13.77 6.92
C VAL A 38 7.60 14.46 6.37
N ASN A 39 7.84 15.69 6.81
CA ASN A 39 8.97 16.51 6.37
C ASN A 39 10.14 16.50 7.38
N ALA A 40 9.83 16.33 8.67
CA ALA A 40 10.82 16.21 9.74
C ALA A 40 10.22 15.56 10.98
N ILE A 41 11.07 14.92 11.79
CA ILE A 41 10.73 14.38 13.11
C ILE A 41 11.79 14.89 14.10
N THR A 42 11.35 15.60 15.16
CA THR A 42 12.23 16.11 16.21
C THR A 42 11.59 15.90 17.58
N GLY A 43 12.07 14.92 18.32
CA GLY A 43 11.48 14.55 19.61
C GLY A 43 10.03 14.09 19.43
N THR A 44 9.09 14.85 20.01
CA THR A 44 7.63 14.60 19.87
C THR A 44 6.98 15.42 18.76
N THR A 45 7.73 16.21 18.01
CA THR A 45 7.18 17.05 16.92
C THR A 45 7.37 16.36 15.57
N ILE A 46 6.27 16.15 14.86
CA ILE A 46 6.24 15.65 13.48
C ILE A 46 5.80 16.81 12.59
N SER A 47 6.72 17.34 11.77
CA SER A 47 6.42 18.36 10.76
C SER A 47 5.92 17.67 9.50
N VAL A 48 4.78 18.11 8.97
CA VAL A 48 4.09 17.49 7.82
C VAL A 48 3.83 18.52 6.72
N SER A 49 3.55 18.03 5.51
CA SER A 49 3.20 18.90 4.38
C SER A 49 1.85 19.60 4.56
N SER A 50 0.89 18.95 5.20
CA SER A 50 -0.42 19.51 5.57
C SER A 50 -0.95 18.82 6.82
N ALA A 51 -1.33 19.58 7.84
CA ALA A 51 -1.98 19.04 9.04
C ALA A 51 -3.51 19.08 8.95
N ALA A 52 -4.10 19.40 7.80
CA ALA A 52 -5.54 19.38 7.61
C ALA A 52 -6.11 17.98 7.89
N GLY A 53 -7.17 17.90 8.71
CA GLY A 53 -7.80 16.64 9.13
C GLY A 53 -7.15 15.96 10.34
N PHE A 54 -6.00 16.43 10.83
CA PHE A 54 -5.39 15.96 12.06
C PHE A 54 -5.84 16.83 13.25
N THR A 55 -6.20 16.20 14.36
CA THR A 55 -6.77 16.91 15.53
C THR A 55 -6.13 16.45 16.83
N ALA A 56 -6.09 17.34 17.83
CA ALA A 56 -5.70 16.96 19.19
C ALA A 56 -6.64 15.88 19.76
N GLY A 57 -6.08 14.92 20.47
CA GLY A 57 -6.79 13.74 20.97
C GLY A 57 -6.97 12.62 19.93
N GLY A 58 -6.64 12.88 18.66
CA GLY A 58 -6.67 11.87 17.60
C GLY A 58 -5.50 10.87 17.71
N LYS A 59 -5.63 9.74 17.03
CA LYS A 59 -4.58 8.75 16.86
C LYS A 59 -4.07 8.77 15.42
N VAL A 60 -2.78 8.54 15.25
CA VAL A 60 -2.13 8.49 13.95
C VAL A 60 -1.27 7.24 13.80
N LEU A 61 -1.11 6.80 12.56
CA LEU A 61 -0.11 5.83 12.13
C LEU A 61 0.99 6.57 11.38
N ILE A 62 2.25 6.38 11.78
CA ILE A 62 3.41 6.77 10.99
C ILE A 62 3.95 5.52 10.30
N ILE A 63 4.30 5.62 9.02
CA ILE A 63 4.81 4.49 8.23
C ILE A 63 5.83 4.97 7.20
N GLN A 64 6.94 4.24 7.06
CA GLN A 64 7.94 4.47 6.01
C GLN A 64 7.75 3.49 4.87
N MET A 65 7.55 4.02 3.67
CA MET A 65 7.13 3.24 2.50
C MET A 65 8.32 2.69 1.71
N LYS A 66 9.43 3.43 1.63
CA LYS A 66 10.61 3.09 0.82
C LYS A 66 11.90 3.22 1.62
N GLY A 67 13.05 3.04 0.95
CA GLY A 67 14.39 3.26 1.52
C GLY A 67 15.24 1.99 1.60
N ALA A 68 14.80 0.87 1.02
CA ALA A 68 15.64 -0.31 0.89
C ALA A 68 16.82 -0.01 -0.05
N SER A 69 18.02 -0.43 0.35
CA SER A 69 19.20 -0.38 -0.53
C SER A 69 19.29 -1.65 -1.38
N ILE A 70 19.71 -1.49 -2.63
CA ILE A 70 19.79 -2.57 -3.61
C ILE A 70 21.16 -2.62 -4.28
N ASP A 71 21.50 -3.78 -4.83
CA ASP A 71 22.63 -3.90 -5.76
C ASP A 71 22.30 -3.13 -7.06
N GLN A 72 23.20 -2.23 -7.48
CA GLN A 72 23.07 -1.39 -8.67
C GLN A 72 24.05 -1.80 -9.78
N SER A 73 24.74 -2.92 -9.65
CA SER A 73 25.65 -3.42 -10.69
C SER A 73 24.86 -3.91 -11.91
N ASN A 74 25.40 -3.70 -13.12
CA ASN A 74 24.77 -4.21 -14.34
C ASN A 74 24.97 -5.73 -14.48
N SER A 75 24.39 -6.52 -13.58
CA SER A 75 24.55 -7.96 -13.48
C SER A 75 23.24 -8.65 -13.04
N SER A 76 23.24 -9.97 -12.95
CA SER A 76 22.09 -10.76 -12.50
C SER A 76 21.63 -10.45 -11.08
N THR A 77 22.47 -9.80 -10.27
CA THR A 77 22.15 -9.35 -8.90
C THR A 77 21.53 -7.97 -8.84
N TYR A 78 21.40 -7.27 -9.99
CA TYR A 78 20.76 -5.95 -10.00
C TYR A 78 19.38 -5.99 -9.34
N GLY A 79 19.16 -5.09 -8.38
CA GLY A 79 17.91 -4.99 -7.62
C GLY A 79 17.79 -5.96 -6.45
N ASP A 80 18.80 -6.80 -6.18
CA ASP A 80 18.83 -7.61 -4.96
C ASP A 80 18.87 -6.70 -3.73
N ILE A 81 18.02 -7.01 -2.74
CA ILE A 81 17.91 -6.21 -1.52
C ILE A 81 19.15 -6.46 -0.66
N LEU A 82 19.95 -5.43 -0.47
CA LEU A 82 21.13 -5.44 0.40
C LEU A 82 20.76 -5.13 1.86
N SER A 83 19.80 -4.21 2.06
CA SER A 83 19.25 -3.87 3.36
C SER A 83 17.83 -3.29 3.22
N TYR A 84 16.95 -3.66 4.14
CA TYR A 84 15.63 -3.03 4.26
C TYR A 84 15.70 -1.63 4.88
N ASN A 85 16.78 -1.30 5.57
CA ASN A 85 16.88 -0.09 6.38
C ASN A 85 15.60 0.09 7.25
N ASN A 86 14.99 1.27 7.21
CA ASN A 86 13.77 1.58 7.96
C ASN A 86 12.48 1.33 7.16
N CYS A 87 12.56 0.89 5.89
CA CYS A 87 11.40 0.60 5.06
C CYS A 87 10.47 -0.42 5.73
N GLY A 88 9.18 -0.16 5.69
CA GLY A 88 8.15 -0.98 6.33
C GLY A 88 8.02 -0.77 7.84
N ASN A 89 8.84 0.07 8.48
CA ASN A 89 8.64 0.47 9.87
C ASN A 89 7.32 1.24 9.98
N TYR A 90 6.53 0.90 10.99
CA TYR A 90 5.31 1.62 11.33
C TYR A 90 5.08 1.60 12.83
N GLU A 91 4.40 2.62 13.37
CA GLU A 91 3.92 2.66 14.75
C GLU A 91 2.77 3.66 14.91
N TYR A 92 2.03 3.50 15.98
CA TYR A 92 0.93 4.39 16.34
C TYR A 92 1.41 5.47 17.31
N ALA A 93 0.81 6.66 17.21
CA ALA A 93 1.02 7.74 18.16
C ALA A 93 -0.29 8.48 18.45
N ASN A 94 -0.42 9.03 19.67
CA ASN A 94 -1.54 9.89 20.05
C ASN A 94 -1.15 11.36 19.85
N VAL A 95 -2.02 12.13 19.23
CA VAL A 95 -1.82 13.57 18.96
C VAL A 95 -2.20 14.37 20.20
N VAL A 96 -1.26 15.14 20.72
CA VAL A 96 -1.49 16.06 21.86
C VAL A 96 -2.00 17.42 21.37
N SER A 97 -1.39 17.95 20.31
CA SER A 97 -1.78 19.23 19.72
C SER A 97 -1.34 19.33 18.25
N VAL A 98 -1.95 20.27 17.54
CA VAL A 98 -1.63 20.60 16.15
C VAL A 98 -1.36 22.11 16.08
N ASN A 99 -0.15 22.49 15.66
CA ASN A 99 0.28 23.89 15.58
C ASN A 99 0.80 24.17 14.16
N GLY A 100 -0.01 24.77 13.30
CA GLY A 100 0.28 24.88 11.86
C GLY A 100 0.47 23.49 11.26
N ASN A 101 1.58 23.25 10.59
CA ASN A 101 1.93 21.95 10.04
C ASN A 101 2.80 21.09 10.99
N ASN A 102 2.82 21.39 12.29
CA ASN A 102 3.49 20.58 13.30
C ASN A 102 2.45 19.81 14.12
N ILE A 103 2.56 18.49 14.10
CA ILE A 103 1.74 17.58 14.89
C ILE A 103 2.58 17.12 16.09
N ILE A 104 2.11 17.43 17.29
CA ILE A 104 2.80 17.08 18.54
C ILE A 104 2.19 15.78 19.06
N ILE A 105 3.00 14.75 19.20
CA ILE A 105 2.62 13.44 19.72
C ILE A 105 2.97 13.30 21.20
N GLN A 106 2.31 12.37 21.87
CA GLN A 106 2.41 12.18 23.34
C GLN A 106 3.81 11.76 23.79
N SER A 107 4.49 10.92 23.03
CA SER A 107 5.81 10.37 23.34
C SER A 107 6.66 10.29 22.08
N PRO A 108 8.00 10.37 22.20
CA PRO A 108 8.87 10.14 21.04
C PRO A 108 8.59 8.77 20.41
N LEU A 109 8.81 8.67 19.10
CA LEU A 109 8.68 7.42 18.36
C LEU A 109 9.73 6.41 18.84
N CYS A 110 9.33 5.12 18.88
CA CYS A 110 10.22 4.03 19.29
C CYS A 110 11.08 3.51 18.13
N ARG A 111 10.56 3.62 16.89
CA ARG A 111 11.27 3.22 15.68
C ARG A 111 11.98 4.39 15.04
N GLN A 112 12.95 4.07 14.19
CA GLN A 112 13.64 5.08 13.38
C GLN A 112 12.96 5.21 12.01
N TYR A 113 12.98 6.43 11.48
CA TYR A 113 12.43 6.80 10.17
C TYR A 113 13.43 7.66 9.42
N SER A 114 13.57 7.42 8.13
CA SER A 114 14.38 8.20 7.21
C SER A 114 13.46 9.05 6.33
N ILE A 115 13.43 10.34 6.54
CA ILE A 115 12.45 11.22 5.87
C ILE A 115 12.58 11.21 4.34
N PRO A 116 13.79 11.20 3.72
CA PRO A 116 13.93 11.10 2.27
C PRO A 116 13.29 9.86 1.66
N ASP A 117 13.09 8.81 2.47
CA ASP A 117 12.61 7.50 2.03
C ASP A 117 11.07 7.37 2.13
N LEU A 118 10.35 8.46 1.95
CA LEU A 118 8.89 8.53 1.89
C LEU A 118 8.20 8.01 3.15
N VAL A 119 8.21 8.84 4.18
CA VAL A 119 7.44 8.63 5.41
C VAL A 119 6.12 9.37 5.31
N GLN A 120 5.00 8.69 5.59
CA GLN A 120 3.69 9.32 5.68
C GLN A 120 3.08 9.18 7.07
N LEU A 121 2.25 10.16 7.43
CA LEU A 121 1.41 10.15 8.62
C LEU A 121 -0.04 10.02 8.19
N ILE A 122 -0.78 9.14 8.87
CA ILE A 122 -2.15 8.75 8.50
C ILE A 122 -3.03 8.87 9.75
N THR A 123 -4.22 9.47 9.64
CA THR A 123 -5.20 9.45 10.74
C THR A 123 -5.69 8.02 10.98
N VAL A 124 -5.90 7.67 12.25
CA VAL A 124 -6.47 6.36 12.66
C VAL A 124 -7.82 6.62 13.31
N PRO A 125 -8.93 6.56 12.55
CA PRO A 125 -10.26 6.67 13.12
C PRO A 125 -10.52 5.58 14.16
N GLN A 126 -11.17 5.96 15.25
CA GLN A 126 -11.52 5.06 16.35
C GLN A 126 -13.04 4.97 16.47
N TYR A 127 -13.56 3.76 16.41
CA TYR A 127 -14.99 3.47 16.42
C TYR A 127 -15.35 2.56 17.63
N THR A 128 -16.63 2.52 17.96
CA THR A 128 -17.13 1.54 18.94
C THR A 128 -17.63 0.28 18.23
N ASN A 129 -18.67 0.40 17.41
CA ASN A 129 -19.23 -0.70 16.62
C ASN A 129 -19.50 -0.17 15.18
N PRO A 130 -18.48 -0.07 14.32
CA PRO A 130 -18.68 0.43 12.97
C PRO A 130 -19.39 -0.60 12.08
N VAL A 131 -20.21 -0.07 11.17
CA VAL A 131 -20.86 -0.85 10.11
C VAL A 131 -20.32 -0.35 8.76
N VAL A 132 -19.67 -1.22 8.02
CA VAL A 132 -19.25 -0.95 6.64
C VAL A 132 -20.48 -1.03 5.74
N THR A 133 -21.01 0.10 5.27
CA THR A 133 -22.29 0.19 4.55
C THR A 133 -22.15 0.27 3.03
N SER A 134 -21.00 0.65 2.54
CA SER A 134 -20.55 0.49 1.14
C SER A 134 -19.05 0.28 1.14
N THR A 135 -18.47 -0.11 0.00
CA THR A 135 -17.04 -0.47 -0.09
C THR A 135 -16.16 0.56 0.61
N LEU A 136 -15.34 0.06 1.55
CA LEU A 136 -14.37 0.86 2.28
C LEU A 136 -13.04 0.81 1.53
N LEU A 137 -12.47 1.98 1.26
CA LEU A 137 -11.33 2.18 0.38
C LEU A 137 -10.20 2.93 1.10
N CYS A 138 -8.99 2.92 0.53
CA CYS A 138 -7.95 3.89 0.85
C CYS A 138 -7.71 4.85 -0.33
N GLN A 139 -6.96 5.92 -0.10
CA GLN A 139 -6.43 6.74 -1.19
C GLN A 139 -5.41 5.91 -1.97
N ASP A 140 -5.43 6.01 -3.30
CA ASP A 140 -4.42 5.38 -4.15
C ASP A 140 -3.01 5.88 -3.79
N TRP A 141 -2.01 5.01 -3.91
CA TRP A 141 -0.63 5.41 -3.78
C TRP A 141 -0.25 6.38 -4.92
N ASN A 142 0.04 7.63 -4.57
CA ASN A 142 0.36 8.66 -5.55
C ASN A 142 1.88 8.85 -5.78
N GLY A 143 2.70 7.99 -5.19
CA GLY A 143 4.16 8.09 -5.22
C GLY A 143 4.76 8.72 -3.96
N THR A 144 3.95 9.26 -3.06
CA THR A 144 4.38 9.87 -1.79
C THR A 144 3.50 9.50 -0.61
N THR A 145 2.19 9.42 -0.79
CA THR A 145 1.20 9.08 0.25
C THR A 145 0.06 8.24 -0.34
N GLY A 146 -0.71 7.60 0.52
CA GLY A 146 -1.81 6.71 0.16
C GLY A 146 -1.47 5.23 0.36
N GLY A 147 -2.27 4.35 -0.20
CA GLY A 147 -2.05 2.91 -0.19
C GLY A 147 -2.33 2.20 1.14
N VAL A 148 -2.88 2.87 2.13
CA VAL A 148 -3.06 2.29 3.48
C VAL A 148 -4.46 2.62 4.02
N LEU A 149 -5.24 1.60 4.34
CA LEU A 149 -6.45 1.69 5.13
C LEU A 149 -6.15 1.27 6.56
N VAL A 150 -6.46 2.12 7.54
CA VAL A 150 -6.23 1.81 8.95
C VAL A 150 -7.35 2.35 9.84
N PHE A 151 -7.88 1.54 10.74
CA PHE A 151 -8.80 1.98 11.78
C PHE A 151 -8.81 1.02 12.98
N GLU A 152 -9.39 1.50 14.09
CA GLU A 152 -9.61 0.70 15.29
C GLU A 152 -11.08 0.66 15.67
N ALA A 153 -11.53 -0.47 16.21
CA ALA A 153 -12.86 -0.64 16.78
C ALA A 153 -12.78 -1.30 18.17
N SER A 154 -13.34 -0.66 19.18
CA SER A 154 -13.37 -1.25 20.54
C SER A 154 -14.37 -2.41 20.67
N GLY A 155 -15.34 -2.52 19.78
CA GLY A 155 -16.36 -3.57 19.74
C GLY A 155 -16.30 -4.35 18.41
N THR A 156 -17.46 -4.57 17.80
CA THR A 156 -17.61 -5.38 16.59
C THR A 156 -17.62 -4.52 15.32
N VAL A 157 -16.80 -4.87 14.35
CA VAL A 157 -16.89 -4.38 12.97
C VAL A 157 -17.87 -5.27 12.21
N LEU A 158 -18.99 -4.72 11.77
CA LEU A 158 -19.96 -5.43 10.92
C LEU A 158 -19.73 -5.08 9.45
N LEU A 159 -19.51 -6.09 8.62
CA LEU A 159 -19.41 -5.91 7.18
C LEU A 159 -20.78 -6.10 6.52
N ASN A 160 -21.28 -5.05 5.86
CA ASN A 160 -22.40 -5.08 4.92
C ASN A 160 -21.95 -4.69 3.51
N ALA A 161 -20.65 -4.53 3.31
CA ALA A 161 -19.95 -4.35 2.05
C ALA A 161 -18.48 -4.74 2.21
N ASP A 162 -17.77 -4.87 1.10
CA ASP A 162 -16.36 -5.24 1.09
C ASP A 162 -15.46 -4.10 1.63
N ILE A 163 -14.29 -4.50 2.12
CA ILE A 163 -13.14 -3.63 2.31
C ILE A 163 -12.17 -3.97 1.18
N ASP A 164 -11.82 -3.00 0.33
CA ASP A 164 -11.03 -3.27 -0.87
C ASP A 164 -9.98 -2.18 -1.11
N VAL A 165 -8.72 -2.55 -0.99
CA VAL A 165 -7.56 -1.72 -1.31
C VAL A 165 -6.74 -2.31 -2.46
N SER A 166 -7.39 -3.09 -3.32
CA SER A 166 -6.76 -3.68 -4.50
C SER A 166 -6.33 -2.61 -5.49
N GLY A 167 -5.12 -2.74 -6.05
CA GLY A 167 -4.55 -1.76 -6.96
C GLY A 167 -4.08 -0.44 -6.31
N ASN A 168 -4.21 -0.29 -5.00
CA ASN A 168 -3.80 0.94 -4.31
C ASN A 168 -2.34 0.92 -3.83
N GLY A 169 -1.56 -0.12 -4.18
CA GLY A 169 -0.16 -0.29 -3.79
C GLY A 169 0.84 0.42 -4.69
N PHE A 170 2.06 -0.09 -4.76
CA PHE A 170 3.12 0.48 -5.60
C PHE A 170 2.75 0.39 -7.08
N ARG A 171 3.07 1.45 -7.83
CA ARG A 171 2.66 1.62 -9.24
C ARG A 171 3.39 0.68 -10.17
N GLY A 172 2.68 0.19 -11.20
CA GLY A 172 3.26 -0.53 -12.33
C GLY A 172 4.16 0.36 -13.18
N GLY A 173 5.10 -0.27 -13.87
CA GLY A 173 6.01 0.39 -14.79
C GLY A 173 5.31 0.77 -16.09
N SER A 174 5.65 1.95 -16.64
CA SER A 174 5.15 2.39 -17.94
C SER A 174 5.79 1.61 -19.09
N VAL A 175 5.09 1.56 -20.21
CA VAL A 175 5.60 0.99 -21.48
C VAL A 175 6.79 1.78 -22.00
N CYS A 176 7.63 1.13 -22.82
CA CYS A 176 8.62 1.80 -23.66
C CYS A 176 8.27 1.57 -25.12
N LEU A 177 8.22 2.67 -25.88
CA LEU A 177 8.11 2.67 -27.34
C LEU A 177 9.43 3.21 -27.89
N ALA A 178 10.27 2.33 -28.43
CA ALA A 178 11.60 2.70 -28.93
C ALA A 178 11.97 1.83 -30.15
N GLY A 179 13.04 2.19 -30.87
CA GLY A 179 13.47 1.43 -32.03
C GLY A 179 13.88 -0.01 -31.71
N PHE A 180 13.72 -0.90 -32.66
CA PHE A 180 14.07 -2.31 -32.58
C PHE A 180 15.53 -2.52 -32.14
N GLY A 181 15.79 -3.50 -31.34
CA GLY A 181 17.12 -3.92 -30.91
C GLY A 181 17.07 -5.34 -30.35
N CYS A 182 18.01 -6.16 -30.76
CA CYS A 182 18.15 -7.52 -30.26
C CYS A 182 19.30 -7.66 -29.26
N ASN A 183 19.22 -8.71 -28.45
CA ASN A 183 20.33 -9.15 -27.59
C ASN A 183 20.80 -8.09 -26.57
N ASN A 184 19.92 -7.21 -26.14
CA ASN A 184 20.23 -6.25 -25.08
C ASN A 184 20.18 -6.92 -23.71
N THR A 185 21.33 -7.30 -23.19
CA THR A 185 21.48 -8.03 -21.91
C THR A 185 21.54 -7.13 -20.69
N ASN A 186 21.52 -5.79 -20.82
CA ASN A 186 21.63 -4.86 -19.71
C ASN A 186 20.48 -5.01 -18.72
N TYR A 187 20.80 -4.98 -17.43
CA TYR A 187 19.81 -5.07 -16.34
C TYR A 187 19.15 -3.74 -16.04
N PHE A 188 19.76 -2.64 -16.45
CA PHE A 188 19.14 -1.32 -16.40
C PHE A 188 19.38 -0.53 -17.68
N LEU A 189 18.44 0.34 -17.96
CA LEU A 189 18.43 1.26 -19.08
C LEU A 189 17.85 2.60 -18.58
N PRO A 190 18.20 3.72 -19.20
CA PRO A 190 17.48 4.98 -18.98
C PRO A 190 15.98 4.83 -19.27
N LEU A 191 15.15 5.65 -18.64
CA LEU A 191 13.73 5.74 -18.96
C LEU A 191 13.54 6.04 -20.45
N GLY A 192 12.64 5.30 -21.13
CA GLY A 192 12.41 5.42 -22.58
C GLY A 192 13.37 4.62 -23.47
N GLN A 193 14.31 3.85 -22.91
CA GLN A 193 15.14 2.90 -23.65
C GLN A 193 14.84 1.43 -23.33
N GLY A 194 13.95 1.19 -22.37
CA GLY A 194 13.40 -0.10 -21.97
C GLY A 194 12.13 0.15 -21.20
N GLY A 195 11.26 -0.85 -21.07
CA GLY A 195 10.09 -0.79 -20.23
C GLY A 195 10.48 -0.35 -18.82
N GLN A 196 9.69 0.52 -18.21
CA GLN A 196 9.97 1.00 -16.87
C GLN A 196 9.81 -0.15 -15.87
N LYS A 197 10.69 -0.20 -14.87
CA LYS A 197 10.56 -1.13 -13.73
C LYS A 197 9.33 -0.76 -12.92
N GLY A 198 8.65 -1.76 -12.33
CA GLY A 198 7.61 -1.52 -11.35
C GLY A 198 8.16 -0.87 -10.07
N GLU A 199 7.37 -0.05 -9.40
CA GLU A 199 7.72 0.46 -8.09
C GLU A 199 7.79 -0.64 -7.05
N GLY A 200 8.67 -0.45 -6.06
CA GLY A 200 8.84 -1.32 -4.90
C GLY A 200 9.37 -0.52 -3.71
N ILE A 201 9.91 -1.24 -2.72
CA ILE A 201 10.43 -0.65 -1.49
C ILE A 201 11.76 0.10 -1.65
N ALA A 202 12.43 0.00 -2.80
CA ALA A 202 13.58 0.83 -3.15
C ALA A 202 13.14 2.00 -4.02
N ASP A 203 13.91 3.09 -3.98
CA ASP A 203 13.71 4.22 -4.89
C ASP A 203 14.27 3.93 -6.27
N TYR A 204 13.73 4.60 -7.29
CA TYR A 204 14.31 4.56 -8.62
C TYR A 204 15.72 5.17 -8.62
N VAL A 205 16.67 4.46 -9.21
CA VAL A 205 18.01 4.98 -9.42
C VAL A 205 18.02 5.83 -10.70
N THR A 206 18.55 7.05 -10.64
CA THR A 206 18.64 7.95 -11.78
C THR A 206 19.32 7.25 -12.97
N SER A 207 18.72 7.38 -14.16
CA SER A 207 19.15 6.72 -15.41
C SER A 207 19.11 5.20 -15.41
N GLN A 208 18.44 4.57 -14.42
CA GLN A 208 18.29 3.12 -14.31
C GLN A 208 16.82 2.68 -14.17
N GLN A 209 15.87 3.56 -14.51
CA GLN A 209 14.44 3.31 -14.28
C GLN A 209 13.84 2.26 -15.24
N GLY A 210 14.46 2.05 -16.41
CA GLY A 210 14.06 1.07 -17.41
C GLY A 210 14.88 -0.21 -17.35
N GLY A 211 14.50 -1.18 -18.18
CA GLY A 211 15.22 -2.42 -18.43
C GLY A 211 14.91 -3.54 -17.46
N ARG A 212 15.46 -4.73 -17.79
CA ARG A 212 15.03 -6.04 -17.29
C ARG A 212 15.27 -6.32 -15.81
N GLY A 213 16.23 -5.67 -15.18
CA GLY A 213 16.53 -5.90 -13.77
C GLY A 213 15.37 -5.45 -12.87
N LYS A 214 15.09 -6.19 -11.80
CA LYS A 214 14.07 -5.85 -10.82
C LYS A 214 14.42 -4.58 -10.03
N LEU A 215 13.44 -3.92 -9.40
CA LEU A 215 13.66 -2.84 -8.44
C LEU A 215 13.24 -3.31 -7.05
N SER A 216 14.15 -3.99 -6.33
CA SER A 216 13.81 -4.71 -5.10
C SER A 216 12.66 -5.71 -5.35
N ASN A 217 11.49 -5.50 -4.75
CA ASN A 217 10.29 -6.29 -5.01
C ASN A 217 9.48 -5.80 -6.24
N GLY A 218 9.82 -4.66 -6.85
CA GLY A 218 9.22 -4.22 -8.12
C GLY A 218 9.72 -5.04 -9.31
N GLY A 219 8.83 -5.39 -10.24
CA GLY A 219 9.18 -6.17 -11.43
C GLY A 219 10.09 -5.39 -12.39
N GLY A 220 11.03 -6.07 -13.05
CA GLY A 220 11.88 -5.51 -14.10
C GLY A 220 11.07 -5.20 -15.36
N GLY A 221 11.41 -4.13 -16.08
CA GLY A 221 10.77 -3.77 -17.35
C GLY A 221 11.28 -4.63 -18.52
N GLY A 222 10.58 -4.55 -19.64
CA GLY A 222 11.00 -5.23 -20.88
C GLY A 222 12.21 -4.54 -21.52
N ASN A 223 13.18 -5.31 -22.00
CA ASN A 223 14.30 -4.81 -22.82
C ASN A 223 13.89 -4.69 -24.29
N PRO A 224 14.66 -3.94 -25.13
CA PRO A 224 14.52 -3.97 -26.58
C PRO A 224 14.49 -5.39 -27.14
N GLY A 225 13.74 -5.59 -28.24
CA GLY A 225 13.46 -6.92 -28.78
C GLY A 225 12.16 -7.51 -28.23
N ASN A 226 11.22 -6.65 -27.82
CA ASN A 226 9.87 -7.00 -27.39
C ASN A 226 9.85 -7.93 -26.17
N CYS A 227 10.75 -7.69 -25.20
CA CYS A 227 10.72 -8.42 -23.94
C CYS A 227 9.56 -7.97 -23.07
N GLY A 228 8.89 -8.93 -22.41
CA GLY A 228 7.85 -8.67 -21.43
C GLY A 228 8.39 -8.18 -20.10
N GLY A 229 7.60 -7.40 -19.36
CA GLY A 229 7.90 -6.98 -18.00
C GLY A 229 7.75 -8.11 -16.99
N GLY A 230 8.58 -8.14 -15.93
CA GLY A 230 8.47 -9.06 -14.80
C GLY A 230 7.36 -8.64 -13.83
N GLY A 231 6.75 -9.59 -13.14
CA GLY A 231 5.76 -9.35 -12.11
C GLY A 231 6.37 -8.78 -10.82
N GLY A 232 5.59 -7.97 -10.09
CA GLY A 232 5.92 -7.50 -8.76
C GLY A 232 5.93 -8.62 -7.72
N GLY A 233 6.63 -8.42 -6.60
CA GLY A 233 6.65 -9.33 -5.47
C GLY A 233 6.15 -8.67 -4.18
N ASN A 234 5.82 -9.49 -3.20
CA ASN A 234 5.54 -9.11 -1.83
C ASN A 234 6.01 -10.23 -0.89
N TYR A 235 5.15 -10.96 -0.19
CA TYR A 235 5.58 -12.14 0.58
C TYR A 235 6.19 -13.22 -0.33
N GLY A 236 5.61 -13.40 -1.53
CA GLY A 236 6.19 -14.22 -2.60
C GLY A 236 6.88 -13.36 -3.67
N SER A 237 7.80 -13.98 -4.41
CA SER A 237 8.38 -13.34 -5.59
C SER A 237 7.37 -13.31 -6.74
N GLY A 238 7.53 -12.32 -7.65
CA GLY A 238 6.79 -12.29 -8.90
C GLY A 238 7.21 -13.40 -9.88
N GLY A 239 6.62 -13.38 -11.07
CA GLY A 239 7.02 -14.21 -12.22
C GLY A 239 7.91 -13.40 -13.18
N ASN A 240 8.80 -14.08 -13.89
CA ASN A 240 9.56 -13.42 -14.97
C ASN A 240 8.63 -13.11 -16.15
N GLY A 241 8.99 -12.05 -16.90
CA GLY A 241 8.29 -11.64 -18.12
C GLY A 241 8.52 -12.56 -19.32
N GLY A 242 7.86 -12.21 -20.44
CA GLY A 242 8.06 -12.89 -21.71
C GLY A 242 9.47 -12.69 -22.28
N PHE A 243 9.95 -13.70 -23.02
CA PHE A 243 11.24 -13.67 -23.64
C PHE A 243 11.30 -12.66 -24.80
N GLU A 244 12.55 -12.28 -25.16
CA GLU A 244 12.86 -11.56 -26.37
C GLU A 244 12.26 -12.26 -27.61
N TYR A 245 11.91 -11.46 -28.63
CA TYR A 245 11.38 -11.97 -29.92
C TYR A 245 12.29 -13.06 -30.49
N SER A 246 11.71 -14.17 -30.90
CA SER A 246 12.45 -15.36 -31.37
C SER A 246 13.36 -15.09 -32.56
N GLY A 247 13.06 -14.11 -33.40
CA GLY A 247 13.88 -13.65 -34.51
C GLY A 247 15.23 -13.03 -34.09
N CYS A 248 15.41 -12.69 -32.83
CA CYS A 248 16.64 -12.17 -32.24
C CYS A 248 17.72 -13.23 -31.97
N GLY A 249 17.50 -14.48 -32.29
CA GLY A 249 18.52 -15.53 -32.17
C GLY A 249 18.45 -16.36 -30.87
N GLY A 250 17.40 -16.24 -30.07
CA GLY A 250 17.07 -17.14 -28.95
C GLY A 250 17.82 -16.90 -27.65
N THR A 251 18.36 -15.69 -27.44
CA THR A 251 18.91 -15.32 -26.12
C THR A 251 17.78 -15.20 -25.11
N VAL A 252 17.97 -15.76 -23.90
CA VAL A 252 16.98 -15.68 -22.82
C VAL A 252 17.06 -14.32 -22.15
N ILE A 253 16.38 -13.32 -22.73
CA ILE A 253 16.24 -11.96 -22.18
C ILE A 253 14.77 -11.73 -21.87
N GLN A 254 14.46 -11.28 -20.64
CA GLN A 254 13.11 -11.08 -20.14
C GLN A 254 13.15 -10.14 -18.92
N GLY A 255 12.05 -9.49 -18.60
CA GLY A 255 11.91 -8.75 -17.36
C GLY A 255 12.02 -9.70 -16.14
N ILE A 256 12.86 -9.34 -15.18
CA ILE A 256 13.10 -10.17 -14.00
C ILE A 256 11.99 -9.94 -12.96
N ALA A 257 11.55 -11.03 -12.34
CA ALA A 257 10.57 -11.02 -11.25
C ALA A 257 11.03 -10.16 -10.07
N GLY A 258 10.12 -9.39 -9.48
CA GLY A 258 10.32 -8.72 -8.20
C GLY A 258 10.63 -9.72 -7.08
N ALA A 259 11.50 -9.34 -6.15
CA ALA A 259 11.91 -10.19 -5.04
C ALA A 259 10.78 -10.39 -4.02
N ASN A 260 10.81 -11.50 -3.30
CA ASN A 260 10.01 -11.67 -2.09
C ASN A 260 10.54 -10.79 -0.93
N LEU A 261 9.64 -10.39 -0.03
CA LEU A 261 9.96 -9.56 1.13
C LEU A 261 9.96 -10.37 2.43
N ASN A 262 10.83 -9.95 3.35
CA ASN A 262 10.89 -10.50 4.70
C ASN A 262 10.17 -9.58 5.69
N TYR A 263 9.13 -10.08 6.32
CA TYR A 263 8.29 -9.36 7.30
C TYR A 263 8.85 -9.40 8.74
N SER A 264 10.05 -9.92 8.94
CA SER A 264 10.66 -9.95 10.27
C SER A 264 10.81 -8.54 10.88
N GLY A 265 10.75 -8.43 12.20
CA GLY A 265 10.84 -7.15 12.91
C GLY A 265 9.56 -6.32 12.88
N GLY A 266 8.41 -6.93 12.57
CA GLY A 266 7.09 -6.26 12.58
C GLY A 266 7.00 -5.17 11.53
N LYS A 267 7.42 -5.45 10.31
CA LYS A 267 7.31 -4.57 9.14
C LYS A 267 6.05 -4.88 8.36
N VAL A 268 5.53 -3.89 7.61
CA VAL A 268 4.43 -4.06 6.66
C VAL A 268 4.78 -3.41 5.33
N PHE A 269 4.28 -3.98 4.22
CA PHE A 269 4.61 -3.51 2.88
C PHE A 269 3.37 -3.53 1.97
N MET A 270 3.31 -2.59 1.04
CA MET A 270 2.40 -2.68 -0.10
C MET A 270 2.89 -3.74 -1.08
N GLY A 271 1.99 -4.28 -1.87
CA GLY A 271 2.33 -5.05 -3.06
C GLY A 271 3.09 -4.18 -4.06
N ALA A 272 4.09 -4.75 -4.70
CA ALA A 272 4.88 -4.05 -5.71
C ALA A 272 4.19 -4.04 -7.06
N GLY A 273 4.51 -3.03 -7.88
CA GLY A 273 4.09 -2.96 -9.27
C GLY A 273 4.85 -3.94 -10.18
N GLY A 274 4.20 -4.40 -11.22
CA GLY A 274 4.84 -5.12 -12.32
C GLY A 274 5.63 -4.19 -13.23
N GLY A 275 6.61 -4.69 -13.98
CA GLY A 275 7.38 -3.92 -14.97
C GLY A 275 6.59 -3.70 -16.26
N GLY A 276 6.82 -2.59 -16.96
CA GLY A 276 6.21 -2.30 -18.25
C GLY A 276 6.81 -3.11 -19.39
N GLY A 277 6.03 -3.37 -20.44
CA GLY A 277 6.50 -4.01 -21.66
C GLY A 277 7.30 -3.07 -22.58
N PHE A 278 7.95 -3.63 -23.59
CA PHE A 278 8.66 -2.90 -24.65
C PHE A 278 8.02 -3.18 -26.02
N SER A 279 7.92 -2.14 -26.85
CA SER A 279 7.52 -2.26 -28.26
C SER A 279 8.46 -1.48 -29.17
N ASP A 280 8.80 -2.06 -30.32
CA ASP A 280 9.66 -1.46 -31.31
C ASP A 280 8.91 -0.73 -32.47
N ASN A 281 7.63 -0.98 -32.61
CA ASN A 281 6.86 -0.53 -33.78
C ASN A 281 5.54 0.20 -33.41
N SER A 282 5.38 0.62 -32.17
CA SER A 282 4.19 1.34 -31.67
C SER A 282 2.87 0.55 -31.70
N GLN A 283 2.91 -0.78 -31.76
CA GLN A 283 1.73 -1.64 -31.62
C GLN A 283 1.28 -1.73 -30.15
N ALA A 284 0.19 -2.43 -29.89
CA ALA A 284 -0.35 -2.57 -28.55
C ALA A 284 0.63 -3.31 -27.63
N VAL A 285 1.20 -2.58 -26.70
CA VAL A 285 2.05 -3.05 -25.60
C VAL A 285 1.38 -2.66 -24.29
N THR A 286 1.54 -3.43 -23.21
CA THR A 286 0.86 -3.11 -21.96
C THR A 286 1.83 -2.63 -20.87
N PRO A 287 1.40 -1.70 -20.01
CA PRO A 287 2.13 -1.35 -18.79
C PRO A 287 2.09 -2.52 -17.80
N GLY A 288 2.95 -2.47 -16.78
CA GLY A 288 2.75 -3.28 -15.58
C GLY A 288 1.52 -2.84 -14.80
N THR A 289 0.88 -3.74 -14.05
CA THR A 289 -0.21 -3.36 -13.15
C THR A 289 0.32 -2.95 -11.78
N ASP A 290 -0.48 -2.16 -11.06
CA ASP A 290 -0.19 -1.71 -9.72
C ASP A 290 -0.30 -2.88 -8.72
N GLY A 291 0.34 -2.76 -7.56
CA GLY A 291 0.19 -3.72 -6.47
C GLY A 291 -1.01 -3.42 -5.58
N GLY A 292 -1.32 -4.32 -4.65
CA GLY A 292 -2.32 -4.11 -3.60
C GLY A 292 -1.83 -3.20 -2.47
N GLY A 293 -2.75 -2.50 -1.80
CA GLY A 293 -2.47 -1.62 -0.68
C GLY A 293 -2.20 -2.36 0.63
N ILE A 294 -2.35 -1.67 1.75
CA ILE A 294 -2.25 -2.22 3.11
C ILE A 294 -3.59 -2.00 3.83
N VAL A 295 -4.13 -3.04 4.46
CA VAL A 295 -5.24 -2.97 5.40
C VAL A 295 -4.73 -3.28 6.79
N ILE A 296 -4.98 -2.40 7.77
CA ILE A 296 -4.66 -2.63 9.19
C ILE A 296 -5.92 -2.38 10.01
N ILE A 297 -6.48 -3.44 10.60
CA ILE A 297 -7.68 -3.36 11.43
C ILE A 297 -7.38 -3.94 12.81
N THR A 298 -7.60 -3.15 13.85
CA THR A 298 -7.62 -3.64 15.23
C THR A 298 -9.07 -3.61 15.73
N ALA A 299 -9.60 -4.75 16.16
CA ALA A 299 -10.98 -4.84 16.63
C ALA A 299 -11.15 -5.90 17.73
N ASN A 300 -12.20 -5.75 18.56
CA ASN A 300 -12.56 -6.84 19.44
C ASN A 300 -13.17 -8.01 18.65
N ALA A 301 -14.02 -7.72 17.68
CA ALA A 301 -14.59 -8.74 16.81
C ALA A 301 -14.81 -8.22 15.38
N ILE A 302 -14.84 -9.13 14.41
CA ILE A 302 -15.33 -8.87 13.06
C ILE A 302 -16.47 -9.84 12.77
N ASP A 303 -17.61 -9.29 12.34
CA ASP A 303 -18.71 -10.03 11.73
C ASP A 303 -18.63 -9.81 10.21
N GLY A 304 -18.05 -10.78 9.52
CA GLY A 304 -17.69 -10.66 8.10
C GLY A 304 -18.86 -10.82 7.15
N ASN A 305 -19.91 -11.51 7.59
CA ASN A 305 -21.17 -11.64 6.84
C ASN A 305 -20.97 -12.08 5.36
N ASN A 306 -19.92 -12.89 5.12
CA ASN A 306 -19.43 -13.36 3.82
C ASN A 306 -18.86 -12.27 2.87
N PHE A 307 -18.67 -11.04 3.33
CA PHE A 307 -17.97 -10.01 2.57
C PHE A 307 -16.45 -10.22 2.58
N PHE A 308 -15.74 -9.47 1.72
CA PHE A 308 -14.31 -9.61 1.51
C PHE A 308 -13.53 -8.46 2.16
N ILE A 309 -12.29 -8.78 2.54
CA ILE A 309 -11.23 -7.81 2.83
C ILE A 309 -10.11 -8.08 1.83
N ARG A 310 -9.95 -7.21 0.82
CA ARG A 310 -9.06 -7.43 -0.33
C ARG A 310 -7.92 -6.45 -0.39
N SER A 311 -6.80 -6.96 -0.86
CA SER A 311 -5.60 -6.17 -1.19
C SER A 311 -4.88 -6.80 -2.38
N ASP A 312 -5.61 -7.06 -3.46
CA ASP A 312 -5.10 -7.74 -4.64
C ASP A 312 -4.39 -6.77 -5.59
N ALA A 313 -3.57 -7.28 -6.50
CA ALA A 313 -3.19 -6.54 -7.70
C ALA A 313 -4.34 -6.60 -8.70
N PRO A 314 -4.64 -5.52 -9.45
CA PRO A 314 -5.66 -5.56 -10.47
C PRO A 314 -5.25 -6.43 -11.66
N ASP A 315 -6.22 -7.04 -12.30
CA ASP A 315 -6.02 -7.77 -13.54
C ASP A 315 -5.56 -6.83 -14.66
N GLN A 316 -4.66 -7.31 -15.53
CA GLN A 316 -4.31 -6.60 -16.76
C GLN A 316 -5.48 -6.74 -17.76
N THR A 317 -6.15 -5.62 -18.04
CA THR A 317 -7.30 -5.59 -18.97
C THR A 317 -6.90 -5.24 -20.41
N LEU A 318 -5.70 -4.73 -20.61
CA LEU A 318 -5.17 -4.41 -21.94
C LEU A 318 -4.55 -5.66 -22.58
N ILE A 319 -4.69 -5.79 -23.88
CA ILE A 319 -4.15 -6.91 -24.66
C ILE A 319 -2.92 -6.42 -25.43
N ALA A 320 -1.80 -7.11 -25.25
CA ALA A 320 -0.62 -6.90 -26.08
C ALA A 320 -0.80 -7.71 -27.40
N ASN A 321 -0.94 -7.00 -28.54
CA ASN A 321 -1.01 -7.63 -29.85
C ASN A 321 0.39 -7.67 -30.48
N ASP A 322 0.92 -8.87 -30.69
CA ASP A 322 2.23 -9.14 -31.32
C ASP A 322 3.44 -8.45 -30.63
N GLU A 323 3.19 -7.80 -29.49
CA GLU A 323 4.18 -7.08 -28.69
C GLU A 323 4.28 -7.66 -27.28
N SER A 324 5.05 -7.02 -26.43
CA SER A 324 5.24 -7.52 -25.08
C SER A 324 4.17 -7.05 -24.08
N ALA A 325 3.82 -7.93 -23.17
CA ALA A 325 2.99 -7.59 -22.03
C ALA A 325 3.82 -7.08 -20.86
N GLY A 326 3.28 -6.14 -20.09
CA GLY A 326 3.77 -5.79 -18.77
C GLY A 326 3.51 -6.89 -17.75
N GLY A 327 4.26 -6.89 -16.67
CA GLY A 327 4.09 -7.80 -15.55
C GLY A 327 2.88 -7.45 -14.68
N GLY A 328 2.27 -8.43 -14.04
CA GLY A 328 1.26 -8.22 -13.01
C GLY A 328 1.88 -7.64 -11.72
N GLY A 329 1.15 -6.82 -10.99
CA GLY A 329 1.51 -6.40 -9.64
C GLY A 329 1.39 -7.55 -8.63
N ALA A 330 1.84 -7.32 -7.42
CA ALA A 330 1.69 -8.25 -6.30
C ALA A 330 0.52 -7.85 -5.39
N GLY A 331 -0.12 -8.80 -4.75
CA GLY A 331 -1.03 -8.52 -3.64
C GLY A 331 -0.32 -7.77 -2.51
N GLY A 332 -1.07 -6.95 -1.77
CA GLY A 332 -0.56 -6.17 -0.66
C GLY A 332 -0.53 -6.91 0.67
N THR A 333 -0.87 -6.21 1.75
CA THR A 333 -0.90 -6.77 3.11
C THR A 333 -2.24 -6.54 3.78
N VAL A 334 -2.85 -7.60 4.31
CA VAL A 334 -4.00 -7.52 5.22
C VAL A 334 -3.54 -7.94 6.61
N PHE A 335 -3.55 -6.98 7.56
CA PHE A 335 -3.18 -7.21 8.96
C PHE A 335 -4.39 -7.01 9.88
N LEU A 336 -4.90 -8.11 10.44
CA LEU A 336 -6.05 -8.13 11.31
C LEU A 336 -5.63 -8.50 12.74
N SER A 337 -5.70 -7.54 13.67
CA SER A 337 -5.52 -7.77 15.11
C SER A 337 -6.89 -7.88 15.76
N VAL A 338 -7.47 -9.07 15.76
CA VAL A 338 -8.88 -9.33 16.12
C VAL A 338 -8.96 -10.48 17.11
N ASN A 339 -9.74 -10.29 18.20
CA ASN A 339 -9.92 -11.35 19.19
C ASN A 339 -10.89 -12.44 18.70
N ASN A 340 -11.94 -12.08 17.95
CA ASN A 340 -12.98 -13.01 17.50
C ASN A 340 -13.45 -12.72 16.08
N PHE A 341 -13.70 -13.76 15.30
CA PHE A 341 -14.48 -13.71 14.07
C PHE A 341 -15.84 -14.32 14.32
N LEU A 342 -16.93 -13.54 14.19
CA LEU A 342 -18.29 -13.97 14.50
C LEU A 342 -18.96 -14.70 13.34
N SER A 343 -18.55 -14.38 12.11
CA SER A 343 -18.98 -15.06 10.89
C SER A 343 -17.83 -15.06 9.87
N VAL A 344 -18.03 -15.69 8.71
CA VAL A 344 -17.02 -15.81 7.65
C VAL A 344 -16.59 -14.43 7.14
N VAL A 345 -15.29 -14.19 7.15
CA VAL A 345 -14.59 -13.11 6.44
C VAL A 345 -13.77 -13.77 5.33
N ASN A 346 -13.95 -13.34 4.09
CA ASN A 346 -13.09 -13.76 2.99
C ASN A 346 -11.90 -12.79 2.88
N VAL A 347 -10.68 -13.32 2.80
CA VAL A 347 -9.45 -12.53 2.71
C VAL A 347 -8.64 -12.98 1.50
#